data_bf09a55c8cdd6a7306625e6caaae1e67
#
_entry.id   bf09a55c8cdd6a7306625e6caaae1e67
#
_cell.length_a   1.000
_cell.length_b   1.000
_cell.length_c   1.000
_cell.angle_alpha   90.00
_cell.angle_beta   90.00
_cell.angle_gamma   90.00
#
_symmetry.space_group_name_H-M   'P 1'
#
loop_
_entity.id
_entity.type
_entity.pdbx_description
1 polymer ?
#
loop_
_entity_poly.entity_id
_entity_poly.type
_entity_poly.pdbx_seq_one_letter_code
_entity_poly.pdbx_strand_id
1 'polypeptide(L)'
;MKGFRIFWMLLFTCILFSQPLIAQNNVPKKSVRIGLLLPLLLDSAIDQKNNFKFPPKTFPKYLLPGLEFYEGALLALDSLNKKRAPIQLVVLDTRAAKENIQTQLEKLAGPPLDLILTHCNATELRIIATYGLKKNIPVINVNLPNDAGITGNPFLVLLNSTLRTQCVALADHIQSKYTKQQVVVFRKKGGLEDRIRSYWEENNQAKKIIKWTYVDLPDSFSVNHLSAKLDTTKSTICVAGTLDENFGKRLAAQLATVSKQRYKVSLFGLPTWDDSKDFSRLEYRGIDITYCTPYYNSRTDSVSQQVQQFFATTLYARPSDMVLRGYEAVWKYANLLLKYGNNIATQLDSNEFELFREMELKPVIGKEKQLDYFENKKLFFLKWQDGIRKLIS
;
A
#
# COMPACT_ATOMS: atom_id res chain seq x y z
N MET A 1 -84.06 1.75 13.29
CA MET A 1 -83.03 1.04 12.46
C MET A 1 -81.97 1.92 11.78
N LYS A 2 -82.09 3.24 11.70
CA LYS A 2 -81.08 4.14 11.10
C LYS A 2 -79.90 4.44 12.04
N GLY A 3 -80.12 4.49 13.38
CA GLY A 3 -79.02 4.80 14.32
C GLY A 3 -77.98 3.70 14.51
N PHE A 4 -78.37 2.41 14.32
CA PHE A 4 -77.47 1.28 14.51
C PHE A 4 -76.44 1.13 13.33
N ARG A 5 -76.79 1.61 12.16
CA ARG A 5 -75.90 1.61 10.98
C ARG A 5 -74.83 2.71 11.06
N ILE A 6 -75.16 3.84 11.66
CA ILE A 6 -74.18 4.96 11.82
C ILE A 6 -73.13 4.60 12.91
N PHE A 7 -73.54 3.89 13.97
CA PHE A 7 -72.60 3.44 15.01
C PHE A 7 -71.57 2.43 14.47
N TRP A 8 -71.98 1.49 13.64
CA TRP A 8 -71.08 0.54 12.99
C TRP A 8 -70.19 1.18 11.94
N MET A 9 -70.59 2.22 11.27
CA MET A 9 -69.79 2.96 10.30
C MET A 9 -68.72 3.82 10.95
N LEU A 10 -69.00 4.41 12.15
CA LEU A 10 -68.04 5.12 12.97
C LEU A 10 -67.02 4.18 13.62
N LEU A 11 -67.42 2.98 14.05
CA LEU A 11 -66.53 1.97 14.58
C LEU A 11 -65.55 1.43 13.54
N PHE A 12 -66.00 1.27 12.30
CA PHE A 12 -65.17 0.79 11.20
C PHE A 12 -64.18 1.84 10.71
N THR A 13 -64.51 3.13 10.78
CA THR A 13 -63.57 4.24 10.49
C THR A 13 -62.52 4.40 11.53
N CYS A 14 -62.74 4.14 12.82
CA CYS A 14 -61.73 4.18 13.87
C CYS A 14 -60.69 3.04 13.76
N ILE A 15 -61.09 1.86 13.23
CA ILE A 15 -60.18 0.72 13.05
C ILE A 15 -59.23 0.94 11.85
N LEU A 16 -59.64 1.72 10.85
CA LEU A 16 -58.79 2.01 9.67
C LEU A 16 -57.68 3.05 9.95
N PHE A 17 -57.73 3.79 11.06
CA PHE A 17 -56.69 4.78 11.44
C PHE A 17 -55.77 4.29 12.54
N SER A 18 -55.90 3.10 13.07
CA SER A 18 -54.91 2.46 13.95
C SER A 18 -53.86 1.73 13.14
N GLN A 19 -53.20 2.43 12.20
CA GLN A 19 -51.90 1.96 11.72
C GLN A 19 -50.95 1.98 12.95
N PRO A 20 -50.32 0.86 13.33
CA PRO A 20 -49.25 0.93 14.29
C PRO A 20 -48.24 1.90 13.71
N LEU A 21 -48.00 3.03 14.34
CA LEU A 21 -46.74 3.76 14.17
C LEU A 21 -45.66 2.75 14.51
N ILE A 22 -45.16 2.05 13.51
CA ILE A 22 -43.86 1.40 13.59
C ILE A 22 -42.88 2.55 13.78
N ALA A 23 -42.70 2.93 15.05
CA ALA A 23 -41.55 3.70 15.46
C ALA A 23 -40.40 2.91 14.90
N GLN A 24 -39.82 3.38 13.78
CA GLN A 24 -38.50 2.96 13.35
C GLN A 24 -37.66 3.21 14.62
N ASN A 25 -37.41 2.15 15.39
CA ASN A 25 -36.35 2.15 16.35
C ASN A 25 -35.08 2.44 15.55
N ASN A 26 -34.78 3.72 15.37
CA ASN A 26 -33.47 4.20 15.05
C ASN A 26 -32.56 3.83 16.22
N VAL A 27 -32.25 2.53 16.35
CA VAL A 27 -31.10 2.12 17.15
C VAL A 27 -29.95 2.96 16.59
N PRO A 28 -29.39 3.88 17.40
CA PRO A 28 -28.32 4.73 16.89
C PRO A 28 -27.23 3.80 16.35
N LYS A 29 -27.00 3.89 15.04
CA LYS A 29 -26.01 3.05 14.37
C LYS A 29 -24.70 3.24 15.13
N LYS A 30 -24.19 2.18 15.75
CA LYS A 30 -22.99 2.25 16.60
C LYS A 30 -21.88 2.92 15.79
N SER A 31 -21.33 4.02 16.31
CA SER A 31 -20.21 4.70 15.68
C SER A 31 -19.00 3.76 15.65
N VAL A 32 -18.41 3.56 14.47
CA VAL A 32 -17.18 2.78 14.34
C VAL A 32 -15.96 3.67 14.61
N ARG A 33 -15.00 3.15 15.37
CA ARG A 33 -13.78 3.87 15.76
C ARG A 33 -12.55 3.27 15.04
N ILE A 34 -11.95 4.04 14.17
CA ILE A 34 -10.76 3.64 13.41
C ILE A 34 -9.56 4.39 13.97
N GLY A 35 -8.56 3.65 14.45
CA GLY A 35 -7.25 4.20 14.79
C GLY A 35 -6.45 4.48 13.50
N LEU A 36 -5.95 5.71 13.39
CA LEU A 36 -5.08 6.14 12.30
C LEU A 36 -3.71 6.48 12.89
N LEU A 37 -2.78 5.53 12.81
CA LEU A 37 -1.46 5.61 13.43
C LEU A 37 -0.41 5.96 12.37
N LEU A 38 0.07 7.20 12.40
CA LEU A 38 0.88 7.79 11.32
C LEU A 38 2.15 8.46 11.86
N PRO A 39 3.25 8.52 11.08
CA PRO A 39 4.46 9.25 11.43
C PRO A 39 4.27 10.76 11.14
N LEU A 40 3.47 11.45 11.96
CA LEU A 40 3.16 12.86 11.76
C LEU A 40 4.30 13.77 12.20
N LEU A 41 5.14 13.32 13.16
CA LEU A 41 6.31 14.09 13.67
C LEU A 41 5.90 15.48 14.16
N LEU A 42 4.75 15.59 14.84
CA LEU A 42 4.18 16.87 15.26
C LEU A 42 5.15 17.67 16.15
N ASP A 43 5.85 17.01 17.07
CA ASP A 43 6.84 17.67 17.94
C ASP A 43 8.03 18.26 17.16
N SER A 44 8.34 17.74 15.96
CA SER A 44 9.35 18.27 15.05
C SER A 44 8.85 19.45 14.23
N ALA A 45 7.57 19.47 13.91
CA ALA A 45 6.94 20.43 13.01
C ALA A 45 6.42 21.67 13.75
N ILE A 46 5.92 21.50 14.98
CA ILE A 46 5.19 22.51 15.75
C ILE A 46 5.89 22.81 17.08
N ASP A 47 5.97 24.06 17.46
CA ASP A 47 6.55 24.49 18.74
C ASP A 47 5.50 24.42 19.89
N GLN A 48 5.93 24.73 21.11
CA GLN A 48 5.07 24.72 22.29
C GLN A 48 3.93 25.79 22.23
N LYS A 49 4.04 26.77 21.35
CA LYS A 49 3.02 27.82 21.11
C LYS A 49 2.12 27.51 19.92
N ASN A 50 2.18 26.29 19.40
CA ASN A 50 1.48 25.83 18.21
C ASN A 50 1.85 26.56 16.90
N ASN A 51 3.06 27.15 16.81
CA ASN A 51 3.56 27.70 15.58
C ASN A 51 4.39 26.67 14.79
N PHE A 52 4.30 26.75 13.46
CA PHE A 52 5.15 25.95 12.58
C PHE A 52 6.59 26.41 12.66
N LYS A 53 7.52 25.48 12.91
CA LYS A 53 8.93 25.77 13.22
C LYS A 53 9.78 26.19 12.03
N PHE A 54 9.29 26.03 10.81
CA PHE A 54 10.05 26.26 9.59
C PHE A 54 9.70 27.58 8.93
N PRO A 55 10.62 28.21 8.17
CA PRO A 55 10.36 29.44 7.44
C PRO A 55 9.18 29.31 6.46
N PRO A 56 8.48 30.41 6.16
CA PRO A 56 7.44 30.44 5.14
C PRO A 56 7.91 29.81 3.82
N LYS A 57 7.05 29.05 3.16
CA LYS A 57 7.31 28.32 1.90
C LYS A 57 8.32 27.16 2.00
N THR A 58 8.79 26.83 3.21
CA THR A 58 9.66 25.67 3.44
C THR A 58 8.85 24.57 4.12
N PHE A 59 8.68 23.43 3.45
CA PHE A 59 8.04 22.27 4.04
C PHE A 59 8.99 21.05 4.00
N PRO A 60 9.39 20.52 5.15
CA PRO A 60 10.33 19.40 5.21
C PRO A 60 9.74 18.13 4.59
N LYS A 61 10.46 17.53 3.65
CA LYS A 61 9.97 16.33 2.93
C LYS A 61 9.71 15.12 3.84
N TYR A 62 10.39 15.02 4.97
CA TYR A 62 10.20 13.89 5.89
C TYR A 62 8.85 13.91 6.61
N LEU A 63 8.14 15.04 6.63
CA LEU A 63 6.78 15.16 7.17
C LEU A 63 5.71 14.69 6.17
N LEU A 64 6.02 14.72 4.87
CA LEU A 64 5.03 14.47 3.81
C LEU A 64 4.35 13.11 3.91
N PRO A 65 5.03 11.97 4.13
CA PRO A 65 4.38 10.68 4.06
C PRO A 65 3.22 10.50 5.04
N GLY A 66 3.39 10.93 6.29
CA GLY A 66 2.33 10.90 7.31
C GLY A 66 1.21 11.90 7.02
N LEU A 67 1.58 13.13 6.66
CA LEU A 67 0.63 14.20 6.38
C LEU A 67 -0.23 13.90 5.15
N GLU A 68 0.37 13.51 4.03
CA GLU A 68 -0.34 13.21 2.79
C GLU A 68 -1.29 12.02 2.95
N PHE A 69 -0.88 11.00 3.72
CA PHE A 69 -1.79 9.91 4.07
C PHE A 69 -2.98 10.40 4.89
N TYR A 70 -2.74 11.28 5.85
CA TYR A 70 -3.78 11.89 6.67
C TYR A 70 -4.75 12.74 5.84
N GLU A 71 -4.25 13.54 4.91
CA GLU A 71 -5.08 14.32 3.97
C GLU A 71 -6.02 13.41 3.16
N GLY A 72 -5.49 12.30 2.63
CA GLY A 72 -6.29 11.30 1.94
C GLY A 72 -7.36 10.67 2.83
N ALA A 73 -7.00 10.34 4.07
CA ALA A 73 -7.91 9.79 5.07
C ALA A 73 -9.07 10.76 5.39
N LEU A 74 -8.77 12.06 5.53
CA LEU A 74 -9.80 13.08 5.77
C LEU A 74 -10.75 13.24 4.57
N LEU A 75 -10.26 13.20 3.34
CA LEU A 75 -11.10 13.25 2.14
C LEU A 75 -12.03 12.03 2.03
N ALA A 76 -11.55 10.85 2.41
CA ALA A 76 -12.39 9.65 2.49
C ALA A 76 -13.46 9.79 3.57
N LEU A 77 -13.08 10.31 4.76
CA LEU A 77 -14.01 10.56 5.85
C LEU A 77 -15.10 11.57 5.44
N ASP A 78 -14.73 12.66 4.75
CA ASP A 78 -15.70 13.63 4.22
C ASP A 78 -16.69 12.97 3.25
N SER A 79 -16.20 12.12 2.37
CA SER A 79 -17.03 11.36 1.43
C SER A 79 -17.98 10.38 2.12
N LEU A 80 -17.54 9.75 3.22
CA LEU A 80 -18.34 8.85 4.05
C LEU A 80 -19.36 9.62 4.91
N ASN A 81 -18.99 10.79 5.43
CA ASN A 81 -19.89 11.67 6.21
C ASN A 81 -21.04 12.19 5.36
N LYS A 82 -20.82 12.50 4.07
CA LYS A 82 -21.90 12.85 3.13
C LYS A 82 -22.95 11.72 3.01
N LYS A 83 -22.54 10.48 3.27
CA LYS A 83 -23.43 9.30 3.35
C LYS A 83 -23.99 9.06 4.76
N ARG A 84 -23.77 9.97 5.71
CA ARG A 84 -24.17 9.85 7.13
C ARG A 84 -23.60 8.59 7.81
N ALA A 85 -22.38 8.21 7.45
CA ALA A 85 -21.69 7.09 8.07
C ALA A 85 -21.16 7.50 9.46
N PRO A 86 -21.50 6.79 10.54
CA PRO A 86 -21.09 7.14 11.90
C PRO A 86 -19.64 6.66 12.16
N ILE A 87 -18.63 7.40 11.67
CA ILE A 87 -17.22 7.04 11.76
C ILE A 87 -16.48 8.08 12.62
N GLN A 88 -15.65 7.58 13.53
CA GLN A 88 -14.69 8.36 14.30
C GLN A 88 -13.27 7.92 13.95
N LEU A 89 -12.45 8.85 13.45
CA LEU A 89 -11.00 8.64 13.32
C LEU A 89 -10.31 9.08 14.62
N VAL A 90 -9.48 8.20 15.16
CA VAL A 90 -8.62 8.45 16.31
C VAL A 90 -7.18 8.49 15.79
N VAL A 91 -6.58 9.68 15.74
CA VAL A 91 -5.26 9.89 15.13
C VAL A 91 -4.19 9.88 16.20
N LEU A 92 -3.16 9.05 16.01
CA LEU A 92 -1.98 8.96 16.89
C LEU A 92 -0.70 9.18 16.06
N ASP A 93 0.22 9.95 16.64
CA ASP A 93 1.54 10.16 16.04
C ASP A 93 2.51 9.06 16.48
N THR A 94 2.88 8.15 15.57
CA THR A 94 3.82 7.06 15.86
C THR A 94 5.24 7.57 16.19
N ARG A 95 5.51 8.83 15.91
CA ARG A 95 6.81 9.50 16.10
C ARG A 95 6.76 10.64 17.12
N ALA A 96 5.76 10.65 17.99
CA ALA A 96 5.71 11.62 19.09
C ALA A 96 6.94 11.49 20.00
N ALA A 97 7.56 12.63 20.32
CA ALA A 97 8.78 12.65 21.12
C ALA A 97 8.53 12.36 22.60
N LYS A 98 7.34 12.70 23.11
CA LYS A 98 7.01 12.58 24.54
C LYS A 98 6.47 11.20 24.93
N GLU A 99 5.72 10.57 24.04
CA GLU A 99 5.09 9.27 24.30
C GLU A 99 5.27 8.35 23.10
N ASN A 100 5.84 7.18 23.32
CA ASN A 100 5.92 6.16 22.28
C ASN A 100 4.53 5.58 21.98
N ILE A 101 4.39 4.90 20.85
CA ILE A 101 3.11 4.39 20.39
C ILE A 101 2.46 3.36 21.32
N GLN A 102 3.26 2.59 22.05
CA GLN A 102 2.73 1.65 23.04
C GLN A 102 2.00 2.40 24.18
N THR A 103 2.62 3.42 24.75
CA THR A 103 2.04 4.24 25.81
C THR A 103 0.78 4.96 25.33
N GLN A 104 0.78 5.49 24.09
CA GLN A 104 -0.39 6.14 23.51
C GLN A 104 -1.58 5.16 23.37
N LEU A 105 -1.34 3.93 22.91
CA LEU A 105 -2.36 2.89 22.78
C LEU A 105 -2.91 2.42 24.13
N GLU A 106 -2.06 2.30 25.15
CA GLU A 106 -2.45 1.90 26.51
C GLU A 106 -3.30 2.96 27.22
N LYS A 107 -2.99 4.24 26.96
CA LYS A 107 -3.71 5.39 27.53
C LYS A 107 -4.93 5.84 26.74
N LEU A 108 -5.23 5.18 25.62
CA LEU A 108 -6.30 5.61 24.72
C LEU A 108 -7.64 5.64 25.44
N ALA A 109 -8.20 6.84 25.57
CA ALA A 109 -9.48 7.06 26.22
C ALA A 109 -10.68 6.64 25.35
N GLY A 110 -11.79 6.29 26.01
CA GLY A 110 -13.05 5.95 25.36
C GLY A 110 -13.19 4.47 25.00
N PRO A 111 -14.18 4.13 24.16
CA PRO A 111 -14.40 2.75 23.71
C PRO A 111 -13.19 2.19 22.96
N PRO A 112 -13.01 0.86 22.89
CA PRO A 112 -11.98 0.24 22.07
C PRO A 112 -12.05 0.68 20.60
N LEU A 113 -10.90 0.63 19.91
CA LEU A 113 -10.86 0.77 18.45
C LEU A 113 -11.47 -0.48 17.81
N ASP A 114 -12.19 -0.30 16.72
CA ASP A 114 -12.73 -1.41 15.93
C ASP A 114 -11.73 -1.88 14.86
N LEU A 115 -10.78 -1.00 14.45
CA LEU A 115 -9.73 -1.29 13.48
C LEU A 115 -8.59 -0.27 13.60
N ILE A 116 -7.38 -0.67 13.22
CA ILE A 116 -6.21 0.19 13.13
C ILE A 116 -5.68 0.20 11.70
N LEU A 117 -5.55 1.41 11.12
CA LEU A 117 -4.77 1.67 9.91
C LEU A 117 -3.44 2.27 10.34
N THR A 118 -2.32 1.73 9.85
CA THR A 118 -1.00 2.24 10.27
C THR A 118 -0.02 2.40 9.12
N HIS A 119 0.65 3.55 9.11
CA HIS A 119 1.87 3.79 8.36
C HIS A 119 3.00 3.89 9.38
N CYS A 120 3.86 2.90 9.47
CA CYS A 120 4.83 2.77 10.54
C CYS A 120 6.11 2.07 10.07
N ASN A 121 7.13 2.03 10.92
CA ASN A 121 8.32 1.20 10.72
C ASN A 121 8.16 -0.20 11.33
N ALA A 122 9.17 -1.07 11.16
CA ALA A 122 9.12 -2.46 11.62
C ALA A 122 9.02 -2.59 13.15
N THR A 123 9.66 -1.71 13.92
CA THR A 123 9.59 -1.71 15.39
C THR A 123 8.20 -1.30 15.87
N GLU A 124 7.65 -0.25 15.29
CA GLU A 124 6.30 0.22 15.56
C GLU A 124 5.25 -0.82 15.15
N LEU A 125 5.42 -1.47 13.99
CA LEU A 125 4.51 -2.51 13.53
C LEU A 125 4.41 -3.66 14.53
N ARG A 126 5.55 -4.13 15.10
CA ARG A 126 5.52 -5.18 16.13
C ARG A 126 4.67 -4.78 17.33
N ILE A 127 4.83 -3.56 17.83
CA ILE A 127 4.08 -3.04 18.98
C ILE A 127 2.58 -2.99 18.64
N ILE A 128 2.24 -2.37 17.51
CA ILE A 128 0.85 -2.16 17.08
C ILE A 128 0.15 -3.50 16.80
N ALA A 129 0.83 -4.42 16.12
CA ALA A 129 0.29 -5.74 15.80
C ALA A 129 0.10 -6.61 17.05
N THR A 130 1.03 -6.53 18.03
CA THR A 130 0.88 -7.21 19.32
C THR A 130 -0.31 -6.66 20.10
N TYR A 131 -0.50 -5.33 20.10
CA TYR A 131 -1.68 -4.71 20.70
C TYR A 131 -2.98 -5.18 20.02
N GLY A 132 -3.01 -5.17 18.67
CA GLY A 132 -4.15 -5.63 17.88
C GLY A 132 -4.49 -7.10 18.18
N LEU A 133 -3.50 -8.00 18.20
CA LEU A 133 -3.68 -9.40 18.52
C LEU A 133 -4.27 -9.58 19.94
N LYS A 134 -3.69 -8.91 20.95
CA LYS A 134 -4.18 -8.98 22.35
C LYS A 134 -5.61 -8.48 22.52
N LYS A 135 -6.05 -7.54 21.69
CA LYS A 135 -7.37 -6.91 21.78
C LYS A 135 -8.36 -7.42 20.74
N ASN A 136 -7.98 -8.36 19.87
CA ASN A 136 -8.72 -8.84 18.71
C ASN A 136 -9.14 -7.69 17.77
N ILE A 137 -8.24 -6.72 17.55
CA ILE A 137 -8.43 -5.57 16.68
C ILE A 137 -7.62 -5.78 15.40
N PRO A 138 -8.25 -5.77 14.22
CA PRO A 138 -7.53 -5.81 12.95
C PRO A 138 -6.55 -4.65 12.80
N VAL A 139 -5.34 -4.97 12.34
CA VAL A 139 -4.27 -4.02 12.07
C VAL A 139 -3.90 -4.08 10.60
N ILE A 140 -4.09 -2.99 9.90
CA ILE A 140 -3.81 -2.86 8.47
C ILE A 140 -2.55 -2.03 8.29
N ASN A 141 -1.45 -2.68 7.97
CA ASN A 141 -0.22 -2.01 7.60
C ASN A 141 -0.31 -1.53 6.14
N VAL A 142 -0.37 -0.21 5.96
CA VAL A 142 -0.66 0.40 4.66
C VAL A 142 0.58 0.65 3.81
N ASN A 143 1.77 0.71 4.38
CA ASN A 143 2.95 1.14 3.62
C ASN A 143 4.22 0.31 3.82
N LEU A 144 4.49 -0.27 4.97
CA LEU A 144 5.74 -1.01 5.21
C LEU A 144 5.74 -2.35 4.44
N PRO A 145 6.68 -2.58 3.48
CA PRO A 145 6.78 -3.83 2.72
C PRO A 145 7.53 -4.92 3.51
N ASN A 146 7.15 -5.11 4.78
CA ASN A 146 7.84 -6.00 5.71
C ASN A 146 6.87 -6.50 6.79
N ASP A 147 6.94 -7.76 7.12
CA ASP A 147 6.16 -8.39 8.18
C ASP A 147 6.72 -8.16 9.60
N ALA A 148 7.86 -7.49 9.69
CA ALA A 148 8.59 -7.25 10.95
C ALA A 148 8.92 -8.54 11.74
N GLY A 149 8.91 -9.70 11.09
CA GLY A 149 9.11 -11.00 11.74
C GLY A 149 7.91 -11.47 12.56
N ILE A 150 6.71 -10.92 12.31
CA ILE A 150 5.47 -11.28 13.00
C ILE A 150 4.96 -12.61 12.44
N THR A 151 4.57 -13.52 13.34
CA THR A 151 3.94 -14.82 13.04
C THR A 151 2.72 -15.01 13.91
N GLY A 152 1.81 -15.89 13.49
CA GLY A 152 0.63 -16.27 14.31
C GLY A 152 -0.33 -15.11 14.60
N ASN A 153 -0.45 -14.11 13.73
CA ASN A 153 -1.34 -12.96 13.93
C ASN A 153 -2.41 -12.86 12.84
N PRO A 154 -3.56 -13.53 13.00
CA PRO A 154 -4.64 -13.50 12.01
C PRO A 154 -5.34 -12.14 11.87
N PHE A 155 -5.01 -11.18 12.72
CA PHE A 155 -5.55 -9.82 12.65
C PHE A 155 -4.66 -8.84 11.87
N LEU A 156 -3.47 -9.27 11.41
CA LEU A 156 -2.55 -8.42 10.66
C LEU A 156 -2.77 -8.54 9.16
N VAL A 157 -2.83 -7.40 8.47
CA VAL A 157 -2.90 -7.29 7.01
C VAL A 157 -1.78 -6.40 6.50
N LEU A 158 -1.02 -6.87 5.51
CA LEU A 158 0.01 -6.11 4.82
C LEU A 158 -0.50 -5.71 3.42
N LEU A 159 -0.79 -4.42 3.21
CA LEU A 159 -1.24 -3.90 1.91
C LEU A 159 -0.07 -3.66 0.94
N ASN A 160 1.12 -3.38 1.48
CA ASN A 160 2.34 -3.34 0.69
C ASN A 160 3.00 -4.72 0.75
N SER A 161 3.09 -5.36 -0.41
CA SER A 161 3.66 -6.71 -0.53
C SER A 161 5.10 -6.76 -0.02
N THR A 162 5.45 -7.84 0.67
CA THR A 162 6.82 -8.01 1.20
C THR A 162 7.85 -8.09 0.07
N LEU A 163 9.10 -7.78 0.38
CA LEU A 163 10.20 -7.92 -0.57
C LEU A 163 10.28 -9.34 -1.15
N ARG A 164 10.02 -10.37 -0.34
CA ARG A 164 9.98 -11.77 -0.82
C ARG A 164 8.92 -11.95 -1.90
N THR A 165 7.70 -11.50 -1.65
CA THR A 165 6.59 -11.58 -2.62
C THR A 165 6.94 -10.85 -3.92
N GLN A 166 7.54 -9.65 -3.83
CA GLN A 166 7.93 -8.87 -5.00
C GLN A 166 9.08 -9.53 -5.78
N CYS A 167 10.07 -10.11 -5.10
CA CYS A 167 11.15 -10.86 -5.75
C CYS A 167 10.63 -12.11 -6.46
N VAL A 168 9.71 -12.85 -5.84
CA VAL A 168 9.10 -14.04 -6.44
C VAL A 168 8.29 -13.67 -7.68
N ALA A 169 7.44 -12.64 -7.59
CA ALA A 169 6.64 -12.17 -8.73
C ALA A 169 7.50 -11.69 -9.89
N LEU A 170 8.61 -10.99 -9.60
CA LEU A 170 9.57 -10.56 -10.63
C LEU A 170 10.19 -11.77 -11.34
N ALA A 171 10.61 -12.78 -10.58
CA ALA A 171 11.16 -14.02 -11.13
C ALA A 171 10.12 -14.75 -12.00
N ASP A 172 8.89 -14.87 -11.54
CA ASP A 172 7.79 -15.51 -12.27
C ASP A 172 7.46 -14.76 -13.56
N HIS A 173 7.45 -13.42 -13.52
CA HIS A 173 7.25 -12.60 -14.70
C HIS A 173 8.37 -12.80 -15.74
N ILE A 174 9.63 -12.76 -15.31
CA ILE A 174 10.78 -13.03 -16.19
C ILE A 174 10.66 -14.44 -16.77
N GLN A 175 10.34 -15.42 -15.96
CA GLN A 175 10.21 -16.81 -16.35
C GLN A 175 9.08 -17.03 -17.36
N SER A 176 7.94 -16.38 -17.21
CA SER A 176 6.79 -16.54 -18.12
C SER A 176 6.99 -15.86 -19.47
N LYS A 177 7.74 -14.75 -19.50
CA LYS A 177 7.88 -13.90 -20.71
C LYS A 177 9.20 -14.10 -21.46
N TYR A 178 10.26 -14.57 -20.77
CA TYR A 178 11.64 -14.52 -21.30
C TYR A 178 12.39 -15.85 -21.17
N THR A 179 11.70 -16.98 -21.34
CA THR A 179 12.20 -18.35 -21.11
C THR A 179 13.46 -18.74 -21.88
N LYS A 180 13.73 -18.09 -23.04
CA LYS A 180 14.85 -18.41 -23.91
C LYS A 180 16.02 -17.44 -23.77
N GLN A 181 15.90 -16.44 -22.90
CA GLN A 181 16.91 -15.39 -22.77
C GLN A 181 17.90 -15.69 -21.64
N GLN A 182 19.11 -15.21 -21.79
CA GLN A 182 20.08 -15.19 -20.69
C GLN A 182 19.59 -14.22 -19.60
N VAL A 183 19.67 -14.62 -18.34
CA VAL A 183 19.39 -13.75 -17.21
C VAL A 183 20.66 -13.51 -16.40
N VAL A 184 21.02 -12.23 -16.27
CA VAL A 184 22.21 -11.78 -15.53
C VAL A 184 21.77 -10.85 -14.42
N VAL A 185 22.05 -11.21 -13.17
CA VAL A 185 21.79 -10.41 -11.99
C VAL A 185 23.04 -9.64 -11.62
N PHE A 186 23.01 -8.34 -11.78
CA PHE A 186 24.05 -7.43 -11.31
C PHE A 186 23.71 -6.96 -9.89
N ARG A 187 24.59 -7.17 -8.92
CA ARG A 187 24.36 -6.88 -7.52
C ARG A 187 25.58 -6.32 -6.80
N LYS A 188 25.38 -5.74 -5.64
CA LYS A 188 26.43 -5.45 -4.67
C LYS A 188 26.68 -6.70 -3.83
N LYS A 189 27.79 -6.73 -3.11
CA LYS A 189 28.01 -7.67 -2.02
C LYS A 189 27.32 -7.15 -0.76
N GLY A 190 26.51 -7.97 -0.11
CA GLY A 190 25.83 -7.59 1.13
C GLY A 190 24.79 -8.58 1.59
N GLY A 191 24.46 -8.56 2.88
CA GLY A 191 23.49 -9.51 3.45
C GLY A 191 22.07 -9.32 2.93
N LEU A 192 21.69 -8.10 2.52
CA LEU A 192 20.41 -7.85 1.88
C LEU A 192 20.36 -8.45 0.47
N GLU A 193 21.42 -8.27 -0.31
CA GLU A 193 21.56 -8.81 -1.64
C GLU A 193 21.62 -10.35 -1.63
N ASP A 194 22.25 -10.96 -0.62
CA ASP A 194 22.24 -12.41 -0.41
C ASP A 194 20.85 -12.92 -0.05
N ARG A 195 20.08 -12.17 0.73
CA ARG A 195 18.67 -12.51 1.02
C ARG A 195 17.79 -12.41 -0.24
N ILE A 196 17.96 -11.37 -1.05
CA ILE A 196 17.26 -11.22 -2.34
C ILE A 196 17.60 -12.40 -3.25
N ARG A 197 18.87 -12.77 -3.34
CA ARG A 197 19.33 -13.95 -4.08
C ARG A 197 18.63 -15.23 -3.57
N SER A 198 18.56 -15.44 -2.26
CA SER A 198 17.92 -16.65 -1.70
C SER A 198 16.43 -16.74 -2.09
N TYR A 199 15.69 -15.63 -2.15
CA TYR A 199 14.30 -15.64 -2.60
C TYR A 199 14.15 -16.11 -4.05
N TRP A 200 15.05 -15.71 -4.93
CA TRP A 200 15.04 -16.15 -6.33
C TRP A 200 15.49 -17.59 -6.48
N GLU A 201 16.50 -18.03 -5.74
CA GLU A 201 17.00 -19.41 -5.77
C GLU A 201 15.96 -20.39 -5.23
N GLU A 202 15.31 -20.08 -4.10
CA GLU A 202 14.22 -20.90 -3.54
C GLU A 202 13.05 -21.02 -4.53
N ASN A 203 12.62 -19.92 -5.16
CA ASN A 203 11.57 -19.93 -6.17
C ASN A 203 11.96 -20.76 -7.39
N ASN A 204 13.20 -20.63 -7.85
CA ASN A 204 13.71 -21.35 -9.01
C ASN A 204 13.88 -22.86 -8.74
N GLN A 205 14.27 -23.26 -7.51
CA GLN A 205 14.32 -24.66 -7.11
C GLN A 205 12.96 -25.36 -7.22
N ALA A 206 11.89 -24.63 -6.87
CA ALA A 206 10.52 -25.13 -6.99
C ALA A 206 10.07 -25.30 -8.45
N LYS A 207 10.53 -24.44 -9.36
CA LYS A 207 10.05 -24.36 -10.77
C LYS A 207 11.05 -24.81 -11.83
N LYS A 208 12.35 -24.83 -11.52
CA LYS A 208 13.50 -25.32 -12.34
C LYS A 208 13.62 -24.77 -13.77
N ILE A 209 13.34 -23.47 -14.04
CA ILE A 209 13.19 -22.97 -15.41
C ILE A 209 14.27 -21.94 -15.84
N ILE A 210 14.81 -21.11 -14.94
CA ILE A 210 15.77 -20.07 -15.32
C ILE A 210 17.17 -20.37 -14.76
N LYS A 211 18.17 -20.22 -15.62
CA LYS A 211 19.56 -20.16 -15.18
C LYS A 211 19.94 -18.71 -14.84
N TRP A 212 19.98 -18.43 -13.54
CA TRP A 212 20.43 -17.14 -13.03
C TRP A 212 21.95 -17.06 -12.99
N THR A 213 22.53 -16.02 -13.62
CA THR A 213 23.95 -15.74 -13.51
C THR A 213 24.14 -14.52 -12.63
N TYR A 214 24.75 -14.70 -11.46
CA TYR A 214 24.99 -13.61 -10.51
C TYR A 214 26.36 -12.98 -10.73
N VAL A 215 26.42 -11.66 -10.78
CA VAL A 215 27.65 -10.87 -10.97
C VAL A 215 27.72 -9.82 -9.88
N ASP A 216 28.67 -9.98 -8.98
CA ASP A 216 29.00 -8.96 -8.00
C ASP A 216 29.79 -7.84 -8.66
N LEU A 217 29.28 -6.63 -8.59
CA LEU A 217 29.92 -5.43 -9.14
C LEU A 217 30.56 -4.61 -8.01
N PRO A 218 31.74 -4.01 -8.29
CA PRO A 218 32.33 -3.03 -7.38
C PRO A 218 31.51 -1.73 -7.38
N ASP A 219 31.67 -0.88 -6.38
CA ASP A 219 30.94 0.40 -6.31
C ASP A 219 31.23 1.32 -7.51
N SER A 220 32.41 1.23 -8.09
CA SER A 220 32.85 2.02 -9.25
C SER A 220 32.78 1.25 -10.58
N PHE A 221 31.77 0.39 -10.78
CA PHE A 221 31.64 -0.35 -12.04
C PHE A 221 31.40 0.55 -13.26
N SER A 222 31.84 0.08 -14.42
CA SER A 222 31.74 0.76 -15.71
C SER A 222 31.12 -0.14 -16.80
N VAL A 223 30.90 0.40 -17.99
CA VAL A 223 30.40 -0.33 -19.15
C VAL A 223 31.17 -1.64 -19.41
N ASN A 224 32.50 -1.65 -19.25
CA ASN A 224 33.34 -2.83 -19.48
C ASN A 224 33.04 -3.98 -18.52
N HIS A 225 32.69 -3.68 -17.25
CA HIS A 225 32.29 -4.70 -16.30
C HIS A 225 30.99 -5.39 -16.71
N LEU A 226 30.09 -4.64 -17.36
CA LEU A 226 28.80 -5.15 -17.81
C LEU A 226 28.95 -5.92 -19.13
N SER A 227 29.56 -5.32 -20.14
CA SER A 227 29.73 -5.90 -21.49
C SER A 227 30.43 -7.25 -21.45
N ALA A 228 31.41 -7.44 -20.56
CA ALA A 228 32.10 -8.71 -20.35
C ALA A 228 31.19 -9.88 -19.92
N LYS A 229 29.95 -9.61 -19.51
CA LYS A 229 28.96 -10.61 -19.06
C LYS A 229 27.77 -10.73 -20.01
N LEU A 230 27.74 -9.98 -21.08
CA LEU A 230 26.67 -9.91 -22.07
C LEU A 230 27.07 -10.54 -23.40
N ASP A 231 26.09 -11.00 -24.14
CA ASP A 231 26.28 -11.58 -25.46
C ASP A 231 25.68 -10.65 -26.54
N THR A 232 26.46 -10.32 -27.57
CA THR A 232 25.98 -9.46 -28.67
C THR A 232 25.01 -10.17 -29.61
N THR A 233 25.02 -11.51 -29.62
CA THR A 233 24.18 -12.33 -30.50
C THR A 233 22.82 -12.67 -29.88
N LYS A 234 22.66 -12.52 -28.54
CA LYS A 234 21.48 -12.88 -27.82
C LYS A 234 20.94 -11.69 -27.04
N SER A 235 19.62 -11.66 -26.86
CA SER A 235 19.00 -10.72 -25.92
C SER A 235 19.22 -11.17 -24.48
N THR A 236 19.63 -10.26 -23.61
CA THR A 236 19.91 -10.52 -22.19
C THR A 236 18.97 -9.75 -21.30
N ILE A 237 18.37 -10.45 -20.35
CA ILE A 237 17.64 -9.86 -19.24
C ILE A 237 18.62 -9.53 -18.12
N CYS A 238 18.79 -8.25 -17.84
CA CYS A 238 19.59 -7.76 -16.72
C CYS A 238 18.66 -7.51 -15.53
N VAL A 239 19.07 -7.90 -14.34
CA VAL A 239 18.31 -7.67 -13.09
C VAL A 239 19.20 -6.90 -12.11
N ALA A 240 18.67 -5.81 -11.53
CA ALA A 240 19.32 -5.12 -10.43
C ALA A 240 19.03 -5.87 -9.11
N GLY A 241 20.00 -6.63 -8.63
CA GLY A 241 19.87 -7.47 -7.44
C GLY A 241 20.14 -6.73 -6.14
N THR A 242 19.64 -5.49 -5.99
CA THR A 242 19.81 -4.63 -4.80
C THR A 242 18.66 -3.64 -4.68
N LEU A 243 18.39 -3.16 -3.46
CA LEU A 243 17.47 -2.05 -3.18
C LEU A 243 18.16 -0.67 -3.22
N ASP A 244 19.46 -0.62 -3.47
CA ASP A 244 20.20 0.63 -3.61
C ASP A 244 19.81 1.35 -4.91
N GLU A 245 19.04 2.43 -4.78
CA GLU A 245 18.57 3.21 -5.93
C GLU A 245 19.70 3.83 -6.76
N ASN A 246 20.77 4.28 -6.11
CA ASN A 246 21.90 4.90 -6.80
C ASN A 246 22.66 3.87 -7.62
N PHE A 247 22.83 2.66 -7.07
CA PHE A 247 23.37 1.54 -7.85
C PHE A 247 22.47 1.21 -9.04
N GLY A 248 21.15 1.13 -8.82
CA GLY A 248 20.16 0.83 -9.86
C GLY A 248 20.16 1.87 -10.99
N LYS A 249 20.17 3.16 -10.63
CA LYS A 249 20.25 4.27 -11.61
C LYS A 249 21.54 4.22 -12.41
N ARG A 250 22.69 4.00 -11.77
CA ARG A 250 23.97 3.85 -12.47
C ARG A 250 23.98 2.63 -13.39
N LEU A 251 23.44 1.49 -12.92
CA LEU A 251 23.31 0.29 -13.74
C LEU A 251 22.46 0.56 -14.99
N ALA A 252 21.33 1.23 -14.85
CA ALA A 252 20.47 1.61 -15.96
C ALA A 252 21.19 2.50 -16.98
N ALA A 253 21.88 3.55 -16.53
CA ALA A 253 22.63 4.46 -17.40
C ALA A 253 23.77 3.73 -18.16
N GLN A 254 24.51 2.86 -17.46
CA GLN A 254 25.58 2.07 -18.09
C GLN A 254 25.02 1.05 -19.09
N LEU A 255 23.89 0.38 -18.79
CA LEU A 255 23.24 -0.54 -19.74
C LEU A 255 22.65 0.21 -20.94
N ALA A 256 22.13 1.41 -20.78
CA ALA A 256 21.72 2.27 -21.90
C ALA A 256 22.90 2.62 -22.82
N THR A 257 24.10 2.80 -22.26
CA THR A 257 25.32 2.97 -23.04
C THR A 257 25.72 1.69 -23.74
N VAL A 258 25.66 0.54 -23.07
CA VAL A 258 25.94 -0.78 -23.64
C VAL A 258 25.00 -1.09 -24.81
N SER A 259 23.72 -0.74 -24.69
CA SER A 259 22.75 -1.01 -25.77
C SER A 259 23.11 -0.32 -27.09
N LYS A 260 23.77 0.84 -27.04
CA LYS A 260 24.28 1.56 -28.22
C LYS A 260 25.44 0.83 -28.90
N GLN A 261 26.07 -0.13 -28.21
CA GLN A 261 27.19 -0.95 -28.70
C GLN A 261 26.74 -2.31 -29.24
N ARG A 262 25.51 -2.44 -29.76
CA ARG A 262 24.91 -3.66 -30.35
C ARG A 262 24.45 -4.73 -29.34
N TYR A 263 24.44 -4.48 -28.03
CA TYR A 263 23.87 -5.42 -27.07
C TYR A 263 22.37 -5.20 -26.97
N LYS A 264 21.61 -6.29 -26.99
CA LYS A 264 20.15 -6.24 -26.75
C LYS A 264 19.87 -6.56 -25.28
N VAL A 265 19.56 -5.54 -24.49
CA VAL A 265 19.37 -5.66 -23.04
C VAL A 265 18.05 -5.05 -22.59
N SER A 266 17.42 -5.67 -21.61
CA SER A 266 16.30 -5.12 -20.84
C SER A 266 16.64 -5.20 -19.37
N LEU A 267 16.27 -4.19 -18.58
CA LEU A 267 16.61 -4.11 -17.17
C LEU A 267 15.38 -4.29 -16.32
N PHE A 268 15.49 -5.17 -15.33
CA PHE A 268 14.48 -5.37 -14.29
C PHE A 268 15.01 -4.88 -12.95
N GLY A 269 14.17 -4.14 -12.22
CA GLY A 269 14.50 -3.56 -10.92
C GLY A 269 13.57 -4.00 -9.81
N LEU A 270 13.95 -3.65 -8.59
CA LEU A 270 13.22 -3.94 -7.38
C LEU A 270 12.32 -2.77 -6.96
N PRO A 271 11.45 -2.94 -5.94
CA PRO A 271 10.37 -2.00 -5.60
C PRO A 271 10.78 -0.54 -5.33
N THR A 272 12.02 -0.29 -4.91
CA THR A 272 12.51 1.07 -4.68
C THR A 272 12.48 1.97 -5.93
N TRP A 273 12.22 1.41 -7.09
CA TRP A 273 12.14 2.15 -8.35
C TRP A 273 10.78 2.77 -8.62
N ASP A 274 9.74 2.45 -7.85
CA ASP A 274 8.38 2.94 -8.07
C ASP A 274 8.29 4.47 -8.00
N ASP A 275 8.99 5.09 -7.06
CA ASP A 275 9.00 6.55 -6.88
C ASP A 275 10.00 7.28 -7.80
N SER A 276 10.81 6.54 -8.57
CA SER A 276 11.85 7.15 -9.40
C SER A 276 11.30 7.73 -10.70
N LYS A 277 11.23 9.06 -10.77
CA LYS A 277 10.95 9.79 -12.00
C LYS A 277 12.18 9.94 -12.90
N ASP A 278 13.36 9.59 -12.41
CA ASP A 278 14.63 9.77 -13.11
C ASP A 278 14.69 8.98 -14.42
N PHE A 279 14.05 7.81 -14.48
CA PHE A 279 14.02 6.98 -15.68
C PHE A 279 13.32 7.62 -16.90
N SER A 280 12.69 8.78 -16.73
CA SER A 280 12.21 9.61 -17.85
C SER A 280 13.32 10.34 -18.60
N ARG A 281 14.53 10.47 -18.03
CA ARG A 281 15.64 11.24 -18.60
C ARG A 281 16.24 10.57 -19.83
N LEU A 282 16.87 11.39 -20.67
CA LEU A 282 17.51 10.95 -21.94
C LEU A 282 18.59 9.89 -21.75
N GLU A 283 19.31 9.92 -20.64
CA GLU A 283 20.40 8.99 -20.34
C GLU A 283 19.98 7.53 -20.23
N TYR A 284 18.68 7.27 -19.95
CA TYR A 284 18.11 5.92 -19.80
C TYR A 284 17.44 5.41 -21.08
N ARG A 285 17.42 6.19 -22.15
CA ARG A 285 16.80 5.77 -23.43
C ARG A 285 17.58 4.67 -24.10
N GLY A 286 16.85 3.83 -24.83
CA GLY A 286 17.40 2.70 -25.57
C GLY A 286 17.41 1.38 -24.80
N ILE A 287 16.90 1.36 -23.57
CA ILE A 287 16.60 0.14 -22.82
C ILE A 287 15.20 0.21 -22.21
N ASP A 288 14.55 -0.94 -22.13
CA ASP A 288 13.34 -1.10 -21.33
C ASP A 288 13.72 -1.30 -19.86
N ILE A 289 13.12 -0.53 -18.95
CA ILE A 289 13.32 -0.65 -17.49
C ILE A 289 12.01 -1.05 -16.86
N THR A 290 11.95 -2.26 -16.31
CA THR A 290 10.73 -2.86 -15.76
C THR A 290 10.89 -3.09 -14.26
N TYR A 291 9.83 -2.83 -13.50
CA TYR A 291 9.73 -3.16 -12.07
C TYR A 291 8.28 -3.48 -11.70
N CYS A 292 8.06 -4.02 -10.49
CA CYS A 292 6.71 -4.27 -9.99
C CYS A 292 6.42 -3.45 -8.74
N THR A 293 5.13 -3.15 -8.54
CA THR A 293 4.62 -2.43 -7.37
C THR A 293 3.22 -2.93 -6.99
N PRO A 294 2.85 -2.98 -5.71
CA PRO A 294 1.46 -3.23 -5.32
C PRO A 294 0.57 -1.98 -5.46
N TYR A 295 1.15 -0.82 -5.81
CA TYR A 295 0.44 0.46 -5.88
C TYR A 295 0.49 1.04 -7.29
N TYR A 296 -0.54 0.76 -8.05
CA TYR A 296 -0.73 1.42 -9.34
C TYR A 296 -2.12 2.04 -9.39
N ASN A 297 -2.19 3.31 -9.75
CA ASN A 297 -3.43 4.02 -10.02
C ASN A 297 -3.28 4.76 -11.36
N SER A 298 -4.16 4.47 -12.32
CA SER A 298 -4.20 5.17 -13.61
C SER A 298 -4.65 6.63 -13.48
N ARG A 299 -5.29 6.98 -12.37
CA ARG A 299 -5.90 8.30 -12.07
C ARG A 299 -6.98 8.72 -13.08
N THR A 300 -7.59 7.76 -13.77
CA THR A 300 -8.64 8.00 -14.76
C THR A 300 -10.04 7.75 -14.23
N ASP A 301 -10.17 7.10 -13.08
CA ASP A 301 -11.44 6.87 -12.41
C ASP A 301 -12.03 8.16 -11.82
N SER A 302 -13.34 8.18 -11.58
CA SER A 302 -14.07 9.36 -11.12
C SER A 302 -13.62 9.86 -9.75
N VAL A 303 -13.26 8.96 -8.82
CA VAL A 303 -12.82 9.34 -7.47
C VAL A 303 -11.43 9.98 -7.52
N SER A 304 -10.50 9.37 -8.26
CA SER A 304 -9.17 9.97 -8.50
C SER A 304 -9.27 11.35 -9.15
N GLN A 305 -10.18 11.53 -10.11
CA GLN A 305 -10.41 12.82 -10.74
C GLN A 305 -10.98 13.87 -9.77
N GLN A 306 -11.93 13.48 -8.90
CA GLN A 306 -12.46 14.36 -7.86
C GLN A 306 -11.38 14.79 -6.86
N VAL A 307 -10.52 13.85 -6.42
CA VAL A 307 -9.38 14.17 -5.54
C VAL A 307 -8.41 15.12 -6.24
N GLN A 308 -8.06 14.86 -7.51
CA GLN A 308 -7.20 15.75 -8.29
C GLN A 308 -7.80 17.15 -8.44
N GLN A 309 -9.11 17.25 -8.73
CA GLN A 309 -9.81 18.52 -8.84
C GLN A 309 -9.79 19.29 -7.53
N PHE A 310 -10.08 18.62 -6.40
CA PHE A 310 -10.01 19.25 -5.07
C PHE A 310 -8.60 19.81 -4.79
N PHE A 311 -7.57 19.03 -5.02
CA PHE A 311 -6.19 19.49 -4.83
C PHE A 311 -5.83 20.66 -5.74
N ALA A 312 -6.23 20.63 -7.01
CA ALA A 312 -5.94 21.70 -7.96
C ALA A 312 -6.64 23.02 -7.60
N THR A 313 -7.90 22.96 -7.16
CA THR A 313 -8.71 24.16 -6.93
C THR A 313 -8.62 24.72 -5.50
N THR A 314 -8.35 23.85 -4.51
CA THR A 314 -8.36 24.25 -3.10
C THR A 314 -6.95 24.38 -2.52
N LEU A 315 -6.05 23.46 -2.88
CA LEU A 315 -4.70 23.43 -2.34
C LEU A 315 -3.64 23.91 -3.35
N TYR A 316 -4.04 24.20 -4.59
CA TYR A 316 -3.13 24.57 -5.69
C TYR A 316 -1.96 23.61 -5.87
N ALA A 317 -2.23 22.32 -5.67
CA ALA A 317 -1.26 21.23 -5.64
C ALA A 317 -1.72 20.02 -6.49
N ARG A 318 -0.91 19.00 -6.53
CA ARG A 318 -1.26 17.69 -7.08
C ARG A 318 -1.22 16.65 -5.97
N PRO A 319 -2.24 15.80 -5.82
CA PRO A 319 -2.21 14.74 -4.83
C PRO A 319 -1.10 13.75 -5.15
N SER A 320 -0.34 13.36 -4.13
CA SER A 320 0.63 12.27 -4.23
C SER A 320 -0.07 10.91 -4.24
N ASP A 321 0.69 9.84 -4.50
CA ASP A 321 0.16 8.49 -4.37
C ASP A 321 -0.17 8.15 -2.90
N MET A 322 0.50 8.81 -1.94
CA MET A 322 0.21 8.62 -0.52
C MET A 322 -1.17 9.17 -0.11
N VAL A 323 -1.61 10.28 -0.69
CA VAL A 323 -2.98 10.80 -0.53
C VAL A 323 -4.01 9.76 -1.00
N LEU A 324 -3.79 9.16 -2.17
CA LEU A 324 -4.70 8.17 -2.72
C LEU A 324 -4.70 6.88 -1.88
N ARG A 325 -3.54 6.45 -1.36
CA ARG A 325 -3.45 5.32 -0.42
C ARG A 325 -4.22 5.57 0.88
N GLY A 326 -4.14 6.79 1.42
CA GLY A 326 -4.90 7.19 2.61
C GLY A 326 -6.40 7.16 2.37
N TYR A 327 -6.84 7.71 1.24
CA TYR A 327 -8.24 7.68 0.82
C TYR A 327 -8.75 6.24 0.67
N GLU A 328 -8.06 5.41 -0.11
CA GLU A 328 -8.43 4.01 -0.39
C GLU A 328 -8.54 3.19 0.89
N ALA A 329 -7.53 3.29 1.78
CA ALA A 329 -7.49 2.51 2.99
C ALA A 329 -8.66 2.86 3.93
N VAL A 330 -8.92 4.14 4.17
CA VAL A 330 -10.05 4.57 5.04
C VAL A 330 -11.37 4.21 4.38
N TRP A 331 -11.53 4.48 3.09
CA TRP A 331 -12.76 4.13 2.36
C TRP A 331 -13.08 2.64 2.44
N LYS A 332 -12.14 1.77 2.09
CA LYS A 332 -12.34 0.32 2.08
C LYS A 332 -12.70 -0.20 3.46
N TYR A 333 -11.84 0.05 4.44
CA TYR A 333 -11.99 -0.55 5.77
C TYR A 333 -13.11 0.06 6.59
N ALA A 334 -13.43 1.33 6.40
CA ALA A 334 -14.62 1.94 7.02
C ALA A 334 -15.93 1.31 6.48
N ASN A 335 -16.02 1.11 5.16
CA ASN A 335 -17.20 0.46 4.57
C ASN A 335 -17.32 -1.01 4.99
N LEU A 336 -16.18 -1.75 5.09
CA LEU A 336 -16.18 -3.12 5.64
C LEU A 336 -16.68 -3.13 7.10
N LEU A 337 -16.20 -2.21 7.95
CA LEU A 337 -16.68 -2.09 9.33
C LEU A 337 -18.17 -1.75 9.40
N LEU A 338 -18.65 -0.83 8.58
CA LEU A 338 -20.07 -0.46 8.55
C LEU A 338 -20.97 -1.62 8.10
N LYS A 339 -20.45 -2.50 7.22
CA LYS A 339 -21.19 -3.66 6.73
C LYS A 339 -21.12 -4.85 7.68
N TYR A 340 -19.95 -5.18 8.19
CA TYR A 340 -19.71 -6.43 8.92
C TYR A 340 -19.56 -6.24 10.44
N GLY A 341 -19.34 -5.01 10.91
CA GLY A 341 -19.19 -4.71 12.33
C GLY A 341 -18.11 -5.55 13.01
N ASN A 342 -18.47 -6.21 14.12
CA ASN A 342 -17.54 -7.05 14.90
C ASN A 342 -17.01 -8.27 14.11
N ASN A 343 -17.63 -8.63 12.98
CA ASN A 343 -17.20 -9.76 12.14
C ASN A 343 -16.17 -9.35 11.08
N ILE A 344 -15.67 -8.11 11.11
CA ILE A 344 -14.69 -7.64 10.12
C ILE A 344 -13.44 -8.54 10.04
N ALA A 345 -13.03 -9.16 11.14
CA ALA A 345 -11.86 -10.06 11.15
C ALA A 345 -12.00 -11.26 10.19
N THR A 346 -13.23 -11.66 9.84
CA THR A 346 -13.52 -12.73 8.87
C THR A 346 -13.58 -12.22 7.43
N GLN A 347 -13.39 -10.93 7.20
CA GLN A 347 -13.52 -10.26 5.91
C GLN A 347 -12.26 -9.47 5.52
N LEU A 348 -11.13 -9.75 6.18
CA LEU A 348 -9.89 -9.01 5.94
C LEU A 348 -9.31 -9.21 4.54
N ASP A 349 -9.62 -10.33 3.91
CA ASP A 349 -9.24 -10.68 2.53
C ASP A 349 -10.31 -10.33 1.48
N SER A 350 -11.41 -9.66 1.88
CA SER A 350 -12.49 -9.26 0.99
C SER A 350 -12.02 -8.23 -0.06
N ASN A 351 -12.46 -8.41 -1.31
CA ASN A 351 -12.26 -7.46 -2.40
C ASN A 351 -13.34 -6.36 -2.46
N GLU A 352 -14.29 -6.38 -1.52
CA GLU A 352 -15.32 -5.35 -1.49
C GLU A 352 -14.75 -3.97 -1.19
N PHE A 353 -15.39 -2.94 -1.75
CA PHE A 353 -15.05 -1.53 -1.57
C PHE A 353 -13.66 -1.13 -2.05
N GLU A 354 -13.03 -1.90 -2.95
CA GLU A 354 -11.85 -1.48 -3.68
C GLU A 354 -12.18 -0.28 -4.59
N LEU A 355 -11.24 0.66 -4.74
CA LEU A 355 -11.47 1.89 -5.52
C LEU A 355 -10.50 2.03 -6.69
N PHE A 356 -9.23 2.15 -6.39
CA PHE A 356 -8.23 2.59 -7.38
C PHE A 356 -7.50 1.43 -8.03
N ARG A 357 -7.48 0.29 -7.38
CA ARG A 357 -6.74 -0.89 -7.80
C ARG A 357 -7.37 -2.15 -7.24
N GLU A 358 -7.12 -3.25 -7.91
CA GLU A 358 -7.42 -4.58 -7.38
C GLU A 358 -6.38 -4.95 -6.31
N MET A 359 -6.82 -5.60 -5.25
CA MET A 359 -5.98 -6.22 -4.24
C MET A 359 -6.21 -7.73 -4.26
N GLU A 360 -5.18 -8.49 -3.99
CA GLU A 360 -5.29 -9.94 -3.81
C GLU A 360 -4.75 -10.30 -2.43
N LEU A 361 -5.58 -10.07 -1.41
CA LEU A 361 -5.22 -10.39 -0.03
C LEU A 361 -5.29 -11.91 0.18
N LYS A 362 -4.17 -12.53 0.51
CA LYS A 362 -4.05 -13.96 0.72
C LYS A 362 -3.48 -14.27 2.10
N PRO A 363 -3.92 -15.36 2.73
CA PRO A 363 -3.33 -15.83 3.97
C PRO A 363 -1.87 -16.27 3.73
N VAL A 364 -0.98 -15.86 4.63
CA VAL A 364 0.38 -16.36 4.71
C VAL A 364 0.44 -17.38 5.82
N ILE A 365 0.72 -18.62 5.45
CA ILE A 365 0.79 -19.75 6.38
C ILE A 365 2.23 -19.96 6.80
N GLY A 366 2.46 -19.92 8.09
CA GLY A 366 3.76 -20.11 8.70
C GLY A 366 4.25 -21.55 8.69
N LYS A 367 5.47 -21.75 9.18
CA LYS A 367 6.10 -23.10 9.26
C LYS A 367 5.30 -24.07 10.12
N GLU A 368 4.61 -23.58 11.14
CA GLU A 368 3.77 -24.36 12.05
C GLU A 368 2.35 -24.59 11.52
N LYS A 369 2.12 -24.33 10.22
CA LYS A 369 0.80 -24.43 9.55
C LYS A 369 -0.29 -23.55 10.16
N GLN A 370 0.09 -22.51 10.90
CA GLN A 370 -0.81 -21.47 11.41
C GLN A 370 -0.84 -20.25 10.47
N LEU A 371 -1.93 -19.48 10.56
CA LEU A 371 -2.05 -18.22 9.85
C LEU A 371 -1.16 -17.16 10.51
N ASP A 372 -0.13 -16.70 9.78
CA ASP A 372 0.76 -15.65 10.28
C ASP A 372 0.17 -14.25 10.09
N TYR A 373 -0.35 -13.98 8.89
CA TYR A 373 -1.01 -12.71 8.54
C TYR A 373 -1.64 -12.82 7.14
N PHE A 374 -2.36 -11.77 6.72
CA PHE A 374 -2.80 -11.60 5.33
C PHE A 374 -1.85 -10.65 4.60
N GLU A 375 -1.55 -10.95 3.34
CA GLU A 375 -0.68 -10.11 2.50
C GLU A 375 -1.27 -9.89 1.12
N ASN A 376 -1.17 -8.67 0.62
CA ASN A 376 -1.50 -8.38 -0.77
C ASN A 376 -0.49 -9.04 -1.72
N LYS A 377 -0.97 -9.95 -2.56
CA LYS A 377 -0.17 -10.66 -3.56
C LYS A 377 -0.30 -10.05 -4.96
N LYS A 378 -1.25 -9.13 -5.16
CA LYS A 378 -1.40 -8.42 -6.44
C LYS A 378 -0.24 -7.46 -6.64
N LEU A 379 0.42 -7.61 -7.77
CA LEU A 379 1.49 -6.73 -8.21
C LEU A 379 1.26 -6.30 -9.66
N PHE A 380 1.49 -5.03 -9.91
CA PHE A 380 1.42 -4.41 -11.23
C PHE A 380 2.83 -4.27 -11.78
N PHE A 381 3.03 -4.67 -13.02
CA PHE A 381 4.32 -4.49 -13.69
C PHE A 381 4.30 -3.21 -14.51
N LEU A 382 5.25 -2.34 -14.24
CA LEU A 382 5.43 -1.06 -14.90
C LEU A 382 6.74 -1.07 -15.70
N LYS A 383 6.70 -0.46 -16.87
CA LYS A 383 7.85 -0.36 -17.75
C LYS A 383 8.09 1.09 -18.17
N TRP A 384 9.30 1.55 -17.98
CA TRP A 384 9.81 2.75 -18.65
C TRP A 384 10.38 2.36 -20.00
N GLN A 385 9.87 2.96 -21.06
CA GLN A 385 10.31 2.80 -22.43
C GLN A 385 10.41 4.18 -23.06
N ASP A 386 11.61 4.58 -23.47
CA ASP A 386 11.91 5.89 -24.07
C ASP A 386 11.41 7.08 -23.25
N GLY A 387 11.50 6.97 -21.92
CA GLY A 387 11.09 7.99 -20.96
C GLY A 387 9.59 8.03 -20.65
N ILE A 388 8.80 7.08 -21.17
CA ILE A 388 7.36 6.96 -20.90
C ILE A 388 7.11 5.74 -20.02
N ARG A 389 6.41 5.94 -18.89
CA ARG A 389 5.99 4.87 -18.00
C ARG A 389 4.67 4.26 -18.47
N LYS A 390 4.63 2.95 -18.59
CA LYS A 390 3.45 2.17 -19.04
C LYS A 390 3.18 1.01 -18.10
N LEU A 391 1.91 0.71 -17.85
CA LEU A 391 1.47 -0.56 -17.26
C LEU A 391 1.61 -1.66 -18.32
N ILE A 392 2.18 -2.81 -17.96
CA ILE A 392 2.36 -3.95 -18.88
C ILE A 392 1.69 -5.24 -18.40
N SER A 393 1.34 -5.35 -17.11
CA SER A 393 0.50 -6.40 -16.55
C SER A 393 0.11 -6.12 -15.09
#